data_6fa59ceab737dc8e3d9f4b5c4c33a9df
#
_entry.id   6fa59ceab737dc8e3d9f4b5c4c33a9df
#
_cell.length_a   1.000
_cell.length_b   1.000
_cell.length_c   1.000
_cell.angle_alpha   90.00
_cell.angle_beta   90.00
_cell.angle_gamma   90.00
#
_symmetry.space_group_name_H-M   'P 1'
#
loop_
_entity.id
_entity.type
_entity.pdbx_description
1 polymer ?
#
loop_
_entity_poly.entity_id
_entity_poly.type
_entity_poly.pdbx_seq_one_letter_code
_entity_poly.pdbx_strand_id
1 'polypeptide(L)'
;MDKRIFVEKREQYRQEASQLMDKLNSEYGLGLEDLHVYVIYDIYGIDSATYEQAKSSVFSEVMIDQVYEDLDLVSGHYLAYEVLPAQYDQRADSAMQAIALLNQEAKVLVRSGKLVTFDKALSPQALGLVEKYLVNPIEARVKDLSVLEFSLDSEPKPLKDLSGFGHFGDQELLALKADLSLAMNLEDLRFIQDYFVSEKRDPTETEIYVLDCYWSDHCRHTTFETVLDQVIIDSDKFQVKMQEAFDYYVKIRGELGISKPMTLMDMASIMGKYHVRVLKDQAIEVSEEINACSFFVTVNNQGEEEEWLVQFKNETHNH
;
A
#
# COMPACT_ATOMS: atom_id res chain seq x y z
N MET A 1 19.81 -3.95 27.25
CA MET A 1 20.81 -3.30 26.37
C MET A 1 20.17 -3.03 25.01
N ASP A 2 20.71 -2.06 24.30
CA ASP A 2 20.23 -1.77 22.96
C ASP A 2 21.27 -2.28 21.97
N LYS A 3 20.81 -2.90 20.90
CA LYS A 3 21.65 -3.56 19.90
C LYS A 3 21.12 -3.33 18.50
N ARG A 4 22.03 -3.15 17.55
CA ARG A 4 21.74 -3.25 16.13
C ARG A 4 22.41 -4.50 15.59
N ILE A 5 21.68 -5.25 14.75
CA ILE A 5 22.25 -6.37 14.00
C ILE A 5 21.81 -6.26 12.53
N PHE A 6 22.65 -6.85 11.69
CA PHE A 6 22.42 -6.95 10.26
C PHE A 6 22.37 -8.43 9.90
N VAL A 7 21.31 -8.81 9.18
CA VAL A 7 21.10 -10.20 8.80
C VAL A 7 21.08 -10.29 7.29
N GLU A 8 21.97 -11.08 6.73
CA GLU A 8 22.12 -11.30 5.32
C GLU A 8 21.87 -12.76 4.96
N LYS A 9 21.31 -13.01 3.82
CA LYS A 9 21.25 -14.37 3.25
C LYS A 9 22.66 -14.83 2.84
N ARG A 10 23.02 -16.08 3.14
CA ARG A 10 24.28 -16.68 2.67
C ARG A 10 24.32 -16.68 1.15
N GLU A 11 25.51 -16.67 0.58
CA GLU A 11 25.78 -16.49 -0.85
C GLU A 11 24.83 -17.28 -1.79
N GLN A 12 24.61 -18.54 -1.49
CA GLN A 12 23.73 -19.41 -2.30
C GLN A 12 22.23 -19.07 -2.23
N TYR A 13 21.84 -18.15 -1.34
CA TYR A 13 20.45 -17.73 -1.11
C TYR A 13 20.22 -16.23 -1.39
N ARG A 14 21.19 -15.51 -1.96
CA ARG A 14 21.15 -14.06 -2.22
C ARG A 14 20.34 -13.68 -3.46
N GLN A 15 19.21 -14.32 -3.72
CA GLN A 15 18.41 -14.04 -4.91
C GLN A 15 17.91 -12.60 -4.96
N GLU A 16 17.48 -12.03 -3.82
CA GLU A 16 17.03 -10.64 -3.73
C GLU A 16 18.16 -9.68 -4.14
N ALA A 17 19.36 -9.88 -3.64
CA ALA A 17 20.51 -9.05 -3.95
C ALA A 17 20.88 -9.13 -5.45
N SER A 18 20.93 -10.34 -6.01
CA SER A 18 21.23 -10.55 -7.44
C SER A 18 20.18 -9.88 -8.34
N GLN A 19 18.90 -10.08 -8.06
CA GLN A 19 17.82 -9.47 -8.84
C GLN A 19 17.83 -7.95 -8.75
N LEU A 20 18.10 -7.41 -7.56
CA LEU A 20 18.22 -5.96 -7.38
C LEU A 20 19.39 -5.41 -8.17
N MET A 21 20.56 -6.05 -8.10
CA MET A 21 21.75 -5.65 -8.86
C MET A 21 21.50 -5.65 -10.36
N ASP A 22 20.91 -6.72 -10.88
CA ASP A 22 20.58 -6.84 -12.32
C ASP A 22 19.63 -5.71 -12.74
N LYS A 23 18.66 -5.39 -11.91
CA LYS A 23 17.70 -4.33 -12.19
C LYS A 23 18.34 -2.95 -12.15
N LEU A 24 19.16 -2.66 -11.14
CA LEU A 24 19.88 -1.39 -11.05
C LEU A 24 20.87 -1.21 -12.20
N ASN A 25 21.50 -2.28 -12.65
CA ASN A 25 22.41 -2.25 -13.80
C ASN A 25 21.65 -2.05 -15.12
N SER A 26 20.56 -2.77 -15.34
CA SER A 26 19.81 -2.71 -16.60
C SER A 26 19.03 -1.40 -16.77
N GLU A 27 18.41 -0.89 -15.72
CA GLU A 27 17.55 0.31 -15.81
C GLU A 27 18.33 1.62 -15.61
N TYR A 28 19.34 1.62 -14.73
CA TYR A 28 20.08 2.84 -14.39
C TYR A 28 21.55 2.83 -14.85
N GLY A 29 22.03 1.71 -15.42
CA GLY A 29 23.38 1.62 -15.96
C GLY A 29 24.49 1.77 -14.90
N LEU A 30 24.25 1.33 -13.67
CA LEU A 30 25.18 1.58 -12.56
C LEU A 30 26.47 0.75 -12.66
N GLY A 31 26.45 -0.40 -13.37
CA GLY A 31 27.61 -1.25 -13.59
C GLY A 31 28.17 -1.82 -12.28
N LEU A 32 27.30 -2.22 -11.36
CA LEU A 32 27.67 -2.88 -10.11
C LEU A 32 28.15 -4.30 -10.40
N GLU A 33 29.21 -4.72 -9.71
CA GLU A 33 29.75 -6.09 -9.79
C GLU A 33 29.32 -6.92 -8.61
N ASP A 34 29.04 -6.32 -7.46
CA ASP A 34 28.50 -6.98 -6.27
C ASP A 34 27.55 -6.04 -5.51
N LEU A 35 26.54 -6.64 -4.87
CA LEU A 35 25.55 -5.95 -4.07
C LEU A 35 25.07 -6.88 -2.95
N HIS A 36 24.97 -6.33 -1.75
CA HIS A 36 24.44 -7.07 -0.61
C HIS A 36 23.17 -6.42 -0.07
N VAL A 37 22.24 -7.23 0.40
CA VAL A 37 21.01 -6.79 1.06
C VAL A 37 20.95 -7.38 2.46
N TYR A 38 20.88 -6.50 3.45
CA TYR A 38 20.76 -6.87 4.85
C TYR A 38 19.39 -6.45 5.39
N VAL A 39 18.83 -7.26 6.25
CA VAL A 39 17.76 -6.85 7.15
C VAL A 39 18.41 -6.25 8.39
N ILE A 40 18.00 -5.04 8.74
CA ILE A 40 18.42 -4.37 9.97
C ILE A 40 17.40 -4.70 11.06
N TYR A 41 17.89 -5.03 12.26
CA TYR A 41 17.09 -5.04 13.46
C TYR A 41 17.72 -4.14 14.50
N ASP A 42 17.00 -3.10 14.91
CA ASP A 42 17.29 -2.29 16.08
C ASP A 42 16.47 -2.85 17.24
N ILE A 43 17.16 -3.31 18.28
CA ILE A 43 16.59 -4.07 19.38
C ILE A 43 16.84 -3.28 20.66
N TYR A 44 15.79 -2.92 21.39
CA TYR A 44 15.86 -2.08 22.57
C TYR A 44 15.36 -2.81 23.81
N GLY A 45 16.11 -2.64 24.91
CA GLY A 45 15.74 -3.18 26.21
C GLY A 45 15.90 -4.69 26.37
N ILE A 46 16.62 -5.39 25.47
CA ILE A 46 16.83 -6.83 25.56
C ILE A 46 17.95 -7.17 26.57
N ASP A 47 17.75 -8.22 27.32
CA ASP A 47 18.84 -8.78 28.16
C ASP A 47 19.74 -9.71 27.34
N SER A 48 20.99 -9.95 27.85
CA SER A 48 21.98 -10.71 27.11
C SER A 48 21.58 -12.17 26.85
N ALA A 49 20.90 -12.81 27.79
CA ALA A 49 20.53 -14.22 27.65
C ALA A 49 19.42 -14.40 26.60
N THR A 50 18.39 -13.56 26.68
CA THR A 50 17.29 -13.52 25.67
C THR A 50 17.85 -13.15 24.30
N TYR A 51 18.81 -12.19 24.20
CA TYR A 51 19.43 -11.81 22.95
C TYR A 51 20.16 -12.97 22.26
N GLU A 52 21.04 -13.68 22.99
CA GLU A 52 21.79 -14.81 22.42
C GLU A 52 20.86 -15.93 21.92
N GLN A 53 19.75 -16.17 22.60
CA GLN A 53 18.76 -17.13 22.18
C GLN A 53 17.97 -16.63 20.96
N ALA A 54 17.52 -15.38 20.96
CA ALA A 54 16.75 -14.78 19.88
C ALA A 54 17.58 -14.61 18.61
N LYS A 55 18.89 -14.39 18.71
CA LYS A 55 19.79 -14.21 17.57
C LYS A 55 19.69 -15.33 16.55
N SER A 56 19.57 -16.59 16.99
CA SER A 56 19.51 -17.77 16.13
C SER A 56 18.11 -18.35 15.93
N SER A 57 17.12 -17.90 16.69
CA SER A 57 15.76 -18.48 16.62
C SER A 57 14.67 -17.49 16.19
N VAL A 58 14.96 -16.18 16.29
CA VAL A 58 14.01 -15.12 15.92
C VAL A 58 14.53 -14.28 14.77
N PHE A 59 15.78 -13.79 14.90
CA PHE A 59 16.33 -12.83 13.95
C PHE A 59 16.97 -13.47 12.73
N SER A 60 17.33 -14.75 12.80
CA SER A 60 17.99 -15.46 11.68
C SER A 60 17.65 -16.94 11.64
N GLU A 61 17.75 -17.51 10.46
CA GLU A 61 17.76 -18.94 10.22
C GLU A 61 19.20 -19.41 10.00
N VAL A 62 19.75 -20.11 10.98
CA VAL A 62 21.18 -20.47 11.05
C VAL A 62 21.73 -21.12 9.78
N MET A 63 20.89 -21.85 9.05
CA MET A 63 21.32 -22.58 7.83
C MET A 63 21.43 -21.65 6.62
N ILE A 64 20.63 -20.61 6.54
CA ILE A 64 20.51 -19.76 5.37
C ILE A 64 20.91 -18.30 5.58
N ASP A 65 21.03 -17.88 6.85
CA ASP A 65 21.37 -16.51 7.22
C ASP A 65 22.75 -16.41 7.84
N GLN A 66 23.33 -15.23 7.76
CA GLN A 66 24.51 -14.80 8.48
C GLN A 66 24.20 -13.51 9.23
N VAL A 67 24.58 -13.44 10.51
CA VAL A 67 24.32 -12.29 11.38
C VAL A 67 25.62 -11.55 11.65
N TYR A 68 25.56 -10.24 11.48
CA TYR A 68 26.65 -9.32 11.78
C TYR A 68 26.19 -8.36 12.88
N GLU A 69 27.04 -8.14 13.89
CA GLU A 69 26.79 -7.15 14.94
C GLU A 69 27.42 -5.80 14.61
N ASP A 70 28.30 -5.78 13.62
CA ASP A 70 28.95 -4.59 13.09
C ASP A 70 29.27 -4.78 11.60
N LEU A 71 29.28 -3.69 10.86
CA LEU A 71 29.66 -3.66 9.45
C LEU A 71 30.56 -2.44 9.19
N ASP A 72 31.62 -2.63 8.45
CA ASP A 72 32.49 -1.52 8.02
C ASP A 72 31.85 -0.77 6.84
N LEU A 73 31.01 0.21 7.16
CA LEU A 73 30.21 0.96 6.21
C LEU A 73 30.90 2.24 5.78
N VAL A 74 31.14 2.38 4.48
CA VAL A 74 31.75 3.56 3.86
C VAL A 74 30.66 4.42 3.23
N SER A 75 30.68 5.73 3.50
CA SER A 75 29.72 6.68 2.91
C SER A 75 29.73 6.63 1.37
N GLY A 76 28.55 6.63 0.77
CA GLY A 76 28.37 6.49 -0.67
C GLY A 76 28.35 5.02 -1.17
N HIS A 77 28.73 4.06 -0.34
CA HIS A 77 28.69 2.63 -0.65
C HIS A 77 27.44 1.91 -0.12
N TYR A 78 26.51 2.63 0.48
CA TYR A 78 25.29 2.03 1.01
C TYR A 78 24.09 2.97 1.00
N LEU A 79 22.92 2.37 1.05
CA LEU A 79 21.66 3.03 1.36
C LEU A 79 20.93 2.19 2.42
N ALA A 80 20.56 2.83 3.53
CA ALA A 80 19.73 2.22 4.56
C ALA A 80 18.36 2.90 4.58
N TYR A 81 17.29 2.11 4.79
CA TYR A 81 15.94 2.63 4.89
C TYR A 81 15.10 1.81 5.86
N GLU A 82 14.07 2.45 6.40
CA GLU A 82 13.16 1.87 7.38
C GLU A 82 11.72 2.31 7.12
N VAL A 83 10.77 1.60 7.67
CA VAL A 83 9.35 1.97 7.65
C VAL A 83 9.15 3.25 8.45
N LEU A 84 8.24 4.12 7.99
CA LEU A 84 7.88 5.32 8.75
C LEU A 84 7.33 4.96 10.13
N PRO A 85 7.55 5.79 11.17
CA PRO A 85 7.10 5.51 12.52
C PRO A 85 5.58 5.27 12.66
N ALA A 86 4.79 5.85 11.76
CA ALA A 86 3.33 5.70 11.74
C ALA A 86 2.87 4.45 10.98
N GLN A 87 3.76 3.79 10.26
CA GLN A 87 3.44 2.58 9.50
C GLN A 87 3.66 1.32 10.36
N TYR A 88 2.87 0.28 10.08
CA TYR A 88 3.00 -1.00 10.76
C TYR A 88 4.23 -1.76 10.26
N ASP A 89 5.18 -1.98 11.16
CA ASP A 89 6.37 -2.78 10.90
C ASP A 89 6.11 -4.25 11.26
N GLN A 90 5.57 -4.99 10.28
CA GLN A 90 5.22 -6.41 10.45
C GLN A 90 6.40 -7.27 10.90
N ARG A 91 7.60 -7.00 10.40
CA ARG A 91 8.80 -7.77 10.74
C ARG A 91 9.22 -7.53 12.19
N ALA A 92 9.19 -6.28 12.61
CA ALA A 92 9.49 -5.92 14.01
C ALA A 92 8.45 -6.49 14.97
N ASP A 93 7.17 -6.40 14.64
CA ASP A 93 6.08 -6.96 15.45
C ASP A 93 6.20 -8.48 15.59
N SER A 94 6.44 -9.19 14.50
CA SER A 94 6.67 -10.64 14.52
C SER A 94 7.87 -11.03 15.37
N ALA A 95 8.96 -10.25 15.31
CA ALA A 95 10.12 -10.48 16.13
C ALA A 95 9.81 -10.26 17.62
N MET A 96 9.10 -9.19 17.97
CA MET A 96 8.67 -8.94 19.37
C MET A 96 7.78 -10.05 19.91
N GLN A 97 6.83 -10.52 19.12
CA GLN A 97 5.96 -11.65 19.50
C GLN A 97 6.77 -12.93 19.70
N ALA A 98 7.70 -13.24 18.80
CA ALA A 98 8.57 -14.42 18.94
C ALA A 98 9.47 -14.33 20.19
N ILE A 99 10.03 -13.15 20.50
CA ILE A 99 10.79 -12.92 21.73
C ILE A 99 9.92 -13.14 22.98
N ALA A 100 8.67 -12.67 22.97
CA ALA A 100 7.74 -12.86 24.08
C ALA A 100 7.41 -14.35 24.30
N LEU A 101 7.47 -15.20 23.26
CA LEU A 101 7.35 -16.65 23.41
C LEU A 101 8.59 -17.29 24.04
N LEU A 102 9.77 -16.72 23.79
CA LEU A 102 11.03 -17.19 24.41
C LEU A 102 11.14 -16.74 25.87
N ASN A 103 10.74 -15.52 26.17
CA ASN A 103 10.80 -14.91 27.48
C ASN A 103 9.61 -13.98 27.69
N GLN A 104 8.60 -14.46 28.43
CA GLN A 104 7.35 -13.73 28.69
C GLN A 104 7.53 -12.47 29.53
N GLU A 105 8.63 -12.33 30.25
CA GLU A 105 8.93 -11.15 31.07
C GLU A 105 9.68 -10.07 30.27
N ALA A 106 10.21 -10.42 29.10
CA ALA A 106 10.97 -9.50 28.26
C ALA A 106 10.04 -8.41 27.64
N LYS A 107 10.36 -7.16 27.94
CA LYS A 107 9.73 -5.99 27.33
C LYS A 107 10.68 -5.40 26.29
N VAL A 108 10.82 -6.10 25.17
CA VAL A 108 11.72 -5.73 24.10
C VAL A 108 10.95 -4.96 23.04
N LEU A 109 11.54 -3.87 22.58
CA LEU A 109 11.06 -3.16 21.41
C LEU A 109 12.00 -3.45 20.23
N VAL A 110 11.44 -3.64 19.05
CA VAL A 110 12.20 -3.88 17.82
C VAL A 110 11.76 -2.91 16.77
N ARG A 111 12.69 -2.43 15.96
CA ARG A 111 12.42 -1.79 14.66
C ARG A 111 13.18 -2.53 13.59
N SER A 112 12.60 -2.62 12.40
CA SER A 112 13.30 -3.22 11.28
C SER A 112 13.60 -2.21 10.19
N GLY A 113 14.51 -2.58 9.31
CA GLY A 113 14.89 -1.82 8.14
C GLY A 113 15.64 -2.68 7.16
N LYS A 114 16.05 -2.08 6.06
CA LYS A 114 16.94 -2.71 5.08
C LYS A 114 18.17 -1.87 4.87
N LEU A 115 19.29 -2.54 4.64
CA LEU A 115 20.54 -1.94 4.21
C LEU A 115 20.95 -2.60 2.90
N VAL A 116 21.26 -1.77 1.91
CA VAL A 116 21.85 -2.21 0.65
C VAL A 116 23.24 -1.64 0.55
N THR A 117 24.25 -2.49 0.32
CA THR A 117 25.63 -2.06 0.13
C THR A 117 26.07 -2.34 -1.30
N PHE A 118 26.99 -1.51 -1.79
CA PHE A 118 27.51 -1.55 -3.16
C PHE A 118 29.01 -1.76 -3.14
N ASP A 119 29.54 -2.47 -4.14
CA ASP A 119 30.97 -2.73 -4.34
C ASP A 119 31.77 -1.46 -4.58
N LYS A 120 31.13 -0.37 -4.98
CA LYS A 120 31.75 0.93 -5.25
C LYS A 120 30.93 2.11 -4.74
N ALA A 121 31.58 3.26 -4.55
CA ALA A 121 30.89 4.50 -4.23
C ALA A 121 30.00 4.94 -5.41
N LEU A 122 28.74 5.20 -5.12
CA LEU A 122 27.80 5.79 -6.06
C LEU A 122 27.91 7.33 -6.04
N SER A 123 27.77 7.97 -7.18
CA SER A 123 27.63 9.41 -7.22
C SER A 123 26.34 9.85 -6.50
N PRO A 124 26.24 11.08 -5.99
CA PRO A 124 25.00 11.57 -5.37
C PRO A 124 23.77 11.44 -6.27
N GLN A 125 23.92 11.61 -7.58
CA GLN A 125 22.83 11.42 -8.53
C GLN A 125 22.43 9.96 -8.65
N ALA A 126 23.39 9.04 -8.74
CA ALA A 126 23.12 7.60 -8.80
C ALA A 126 22.48 7.10 -7.50
N LEU A 127 22.98 7.54 -6.35
CA LEU A 127 22.41 7.20 -5.05
C LEU A 127 20.97 7.72 -4.92
N GLY A 128 20.69 8.95 -5.39
CA GLY A 128 19.33 9.49 -5.42
C GLY A 128 18.36 8.72 -6.33
N LEU A 129 18.84 8.11 -7.42
CA LEU A 129 18.03 7.22 -8.25
C LEU A 129 17.72 5.90 -7.51
N VAL A 130 18.71 5.32 -6.84
CA VAL A 130 18.52 4.12 -6.02
C VAL A 130 17.57 4.39 -4.85
N GLU A 131 17.72 5.53 -4.19
CA GLU A 131 16.80 5.96 -3.13
C GLU A 131 15.36 6.06 -3.65
N LYS A 132 15.15 6.77 -4.75
CA LYS A 132 13.82 6.91 -5.36
C LYS A 132 13.22 5.57 -5.78
N TYR A 133 14.06 4.59 -6.12
CA TYR A 133 13.62 3.26 -6.50
C TYR A 133 13.24 2.40 -5.28
N LEU A 134 14.03 2.45 -4.20
CA LEU A 134 13.88 1.59 -3.02
C LEU A 134 13.00 2.17 -1.92
N VAL A 135 12.93 3.51 -1.81
CA VAL A 135 12.26 4.19 -0.70
C VAL A 135 10.98 4.85 -1.20
N ASN A 136 9.85 4.21 -0.93
CA ASN A 136 8.55 4.85 -1.12
C ASN A 136 8.30 5.84 0.03
N PRO A 137 8.24 7.16 -0.24
CA PRO A 137 8.12 8.17 0.84
C PRO A 137 6.79 8.11 1.61
N ILE A 138 5.79 7.38 1.10
CA ILE A 138 4.52 7.16 1.80
C ILE A 138 4.66 6.10 2.90
N GLU A 139 5.59 5.15 2.75
CA GLU A 139 5.76 3.99 3.64
C GLU A 139 7.08 3.99 4.39
N ALA A 140 8.12 4.56 3.79
CA ALA A 140 9.49 4.41 4.24
C ALA A 140 10.28 5.73 4.18
N ARG A 141 11.38 5.75 4.87
CA ARG A 141 12.37 6.85 4.87
C ARG A 141 13.79 6.30 4.87
N VAL A 142 14.73 7.11 4.45
CA VAL A 142 16.15 6.83 4.64
C VAL A 142 16.45 6.74 6.14
N LYS A 143 17.20 5.70 6.53
CA LYS A 143 17.57 5.43 7.91
C LYS A 143 18.97 5.95 8.21
N ASP A 144 19.09 6.72 9.28
CA ASP A 144 20.38 7.12 9.83
C ASP A 144 20.94 5.99 10.71
N LEU A 145 22.00 5.34 10.25
CA LEU A 145 22.63 4.25 10.98
C LEU A 145 23.51 4.75 12.15
N SER A 146 23.84 6.03 12.23
CA SER A 146 24.59 6.60 13.37
C SER A 146 23.75 6.69 14.65
N VAL A 147 22.42 6.64 14.52
CA VAL A 147 21.48 6.74 15.63
C VAL A 147 20.94 5.36 15.97
N LEU A 148 21.05 4.99 17.25
CA LEU A 148 20.47 3.77 17.85
C LEU A 148 19.65 4.15 19.08
N GLU A 149 18.92 5.24 19.04
CA GLU A 149 18.03 5.64 20.13
C GLU A 149 16.58 5.34 19.74
N PHE A 150 15.86 4.73 20.68
CA PHE A 150 14.43 4.60 20.52
C PHE A 150 13.78 5.92 20.92
N SER A 151 13.38 6.71 19.94
CA SER A 151 12.47 7.80 20.18
C SER A 151 11.11 7.44 19.58
N LEU A 152 10.07 7.52 20.38
CA LEU A 152 8.71 7.64 19.88
C LEU A 152 8.57 9.09 19.40
N ASP A 153 9.23 9.41 18.29
CA ASP A 153 9.19 10.73 17.69
C ASP A 153 7.81 11.00 17.09
N SER A 154 6.83 11.10 17.94
CA SER A 154 5.66 11.85 17.60
C SER A 154 5.00 12.38 18.86
N GLU A 155 5.52 13.47 19.38
CA GLU A 155 4.55 14.37 19.98
C GLU A 155 3.51 14.65 18.88
N PRO A 156 2.22 14.35 19.13
CA PRO A 156 1.19 14.64 18.16
C PRO A 156 1.29 16.12 17.78
N LYS A 157 1.44 16.40 16.49
CA LYS A 157 1.45 17.77 16.01
C LYS A 157 0.18 18.43 16.52
N PRO A 158 0.24 19.70 17.00
CA PRO A 158 -0.96 20.40 17.41
C PRO A 158 -1.94 20.42 16.23
N LEU A 159 -3.22 20.22 16.55
CA LEU A 159 -4.29 20.33 15.56
C LEU A 159 -4.21 21.72 14.92
N LYS A 160 -4.25 21.75 13.61
CA LYS A 160 -4.21 22.97 12.83
C LYS A 160 -5.64 23.34 12.42
N ASP A 161 -6.14 24.46 12.91
CA ASP A 161 -7.42 25.02 12.51
C ASP A 161 -7.28 25.70 11.14
N LEU A 162 -8.24 25.50 10.26
CA LEU A 162 -8.34 26.19 8.97
C LEU A 162 -9.11 27.52 9.17
N SER A 163 -8.49 28.45 9.87
CA SER A 163 -9.11 29.72 10.22
C SER A 163 -9.61 30.48 9.00
N GLY A 164 -10.88 30.90 9.04
CA GLY A 164 -11.54 31.62 7.95
C GLY A 164 -12.16 30.71 6.88
N PHE A 165 -12.10 29.39 7.02
CA PHE A 165 -12.64 28.44 6.05
C PHE A 165 -14.10 28.76 5.67
N GLY A 166 -14.94 29.14 6.63
CA GLY A 166 -16.33 29.51 6.38
C GLY A 166 -16.53 30.72 5.45
N HIS A 167 -15.45 31.46 5.15
CA HIS A 167 -15.46 32.63 4.26
C HIS A 167 -14.61 32.47 2.99
N PHE A 168 -14.02 31.32 2.76
CA PHE A 168 -13.19 31.08 1.59
C PHE A 168 -14.02 31.19 0.31
N GLY A 169 -13.48 31.91 -0.66
CA GLY A 169 -14.00 31.88 -2.03
C GLY A 169 -13.52 30.66 -2.80
N ASP A 170 -14.05 30.47 -4.01
CA ASP A 170 -13.72 29.33 -4.87
C ASP A 170 -12.22 29.13 -5.09
N GLN A 171 -11.48 30.24 -5.28
CA GLN A 171 -10.04 30.18 -5.50
C GLN A 171 -9.27 29.69 -4.28
N GLU A 172 -9.73 30.09 -3.08
CA GLU A 172 -9.12 29.68 -1.81
C GLU A 172 -9.45 28.22 -1.50
N LEU A 173 -10.68 27.77 -1.79
CA LEU A 173 -11.05 26.35 -1.70
C LEU A 173 -10.26 25.47 -2.66
N LEU A 174 -10.03 25.93 -3.89
CA LEU A 174 -9.20 25.20 -4.86
C LEU A 174 -7.73 25.20 -4.47
N ALA A 175 -7.23 26.28 -3.89
CA ALA A 175 -5.88 26.33 -3.35
C ALA A 175 -5.71 25.36 -2.18
N LEU A 176 -6.66 25.34 -1.23
CA LEU A 176 -6.69 24.38 -0.14
C LEU A 176 -6.71 22.94 -0.63
N LYS A 177 -7.56 22.65 -1.64
CA LYS A 177 -7.61 21.34 -2.30
C LYS A 177 -6.24 20.92 -2.83
N ALA A 178 -5.54 21.81 -3.49
CA ALA A 178 -4.22 21.54 -4.05
C ALA A 178 -3.16 21.32 -2.95
N ASP A 179 -3.16 22.18 -1.93
CA ASP A 179 -2.22 22.14 -0.80
C ASP A 179 -2.36 20.85 0.01
N LEU A 180 -3.58 20.44 0.30
CA LEU A 180 -3.88 19.24 1.07
C LEU A 180 -4.04 17.98 0.19
N SER A 181 -3.92 18.11 -1.14
CA SER A 181 -4.09 17.02 -2.11
C SER A 181 -5.42 16.28 -1.95
N LEU A 182 -6.52 17.03 -1.75
CA LEU A 182 -7.84 16.44 -1.51
C LEU A 182 -8.44 15.82 -2.76
N ALA A 183 -9.15 14.70 -2.59
CA ALA A 183 -9.92 14.04 -3.63
C ALA A 183 -11.24 14.77 -3.94
N MET A 184 -11.85 15.42 -2.94
CA MET A 184 -13.08 16.18 -3.06
C MET A 184 -13.02 17.23 -4.17
N ASN A 185 -14.14 17.42 -4.86
CA ASN A 185 -14.29 18.49 -5.84
C ASN A 185 -14.70 19.82 -5.20
N LEU A 186 -14.87 20.89 -5.98
CA LEU A 186 -15.22 22.20 -5.46
C LEU A 186 -16.63 22.24 -4.86
N GLU A 187 -17.57 21.54 -5.44
CA GLU A 187 -18.94 21.43 -4.96
C GLU A 187 -19.01 20.72 -3.60
N ASP A 188 -18.23 19.68 -3.40
CA ASP A 188 -18.09 18.96 -2.14
C ASP A 188 -17.52 19.87 -1.07
N LEU A 189 -16.47 20.64 -1.38
CA LEU A 189 -15.86 21.60 -0.46
C LEU A 189 -16.83 22.73 -0.06
N ARG A 190 -17.65 23.21 -0.99
CA ARG A 190 -18.71 24.18 -0.69
C ARG A 190 -19.77 23.60 0.24
N PHE A 191 -20.19 22.36 -0.02
CA PHE A 191 -21.13 21.68 0.86
C PHE A 191 -20.59 21.53 2.28
N ILE A 192 -19.33 21.16 2.43
CA ILE A 192 -18.64 21.08 3.73
C ILE A 192 -18.50 22.47 4.35
N GLN A 193 -18.19 23.49 3.55
CA GLN A 193 -18.12 24.88 4.04
C GLN A 193 -19.46 25.32 4.64
N ASP A 194 -20.57 25.09 3.97
CA ASP A 194 -21.92 25.40 4.45
C ASP A 194 -22.23 24.66 5.76
N TYR A 195 -21.80 23.43 5.88
CA TYR A 195 -21.93 22.67 7.13
C TYR A 195 -21.20 23.36 8.29
N PHE A 196 -19.90 23.68 8.13
CA PHE A 196 -19.12 24.33 9.20
C PHE A 196 -19.59 25.74 9.52
N VAL A 197 -20.10 26.46 8.52
CA VAL A 197 -20.80 27.77 8.75
C VAL A 197 -22.03 27.56 9.64
N SER A 198 -22.81 26.51 9.43
CA SER A 198 -23.97 26.19 10.28
C SER A 198 -23.56 25.82 11.71
N GLU A 199 -22.41 25.14 11.87
CA GLU A 199 -21.79 24.81 13.15
C GLU A 199 -21.19 26.05 13.88
N LYS A 200 -21.04 27.16 13.16
CA LYS A 200 -20.42 28.42 13.66
C LYS A 200 -18.97 28.23 14.11
N ARG A 201 -18.24 27.44 13.45
CA ARG A 201 -16.79 27.20 13.65
C ARG A 201 -16.09 26.87 12.36
N ASP A 202 -14.79 27.03 12.33
CA ASP A 202 -13.95 26.53 11.28
C ASP A 202 -13.57 25.04 11.54
N PRO A 203 -13.29 24.25 10.51
CA PRO A 203 -12.78 22.89 10.66
C PRO A 203 -11.30 22.89 11.04
N THR A 204 -10.86 21.80 11.62
CA THR A 204 -9.45 21.43 11.67
C THR A 204 -9.02 20.81 10.35
N GLU A 205 -7.72 20.84 10.04
CA GLU A 205 -7.14 20.14 8.90
C GLU A 205 -7.45 18.63 8.96
N THR A 206 -7.42 18.05 10.17
CA THR A 206 -7.75 16.63 10.39
C THR A 206 -9.21 16.30 10.04
N GLU A 207 -10.16 17.20 10.39
CA GLU A 207 -11.57 17.00 10.03
C GLU A 207 -11.77 17.01 8.51
N ILE A 208 -11.07 17.89 7.80
CA ILE A 208 -11.12 17.94 6.34
C ILE A 208 -10.55 16.65 5.74
N TYR A 209 -9.43 16.12 6.24
CA TYR A 209 -8.89 14.83 5.77
C TYR A 209 -9.84 13.66 6.05
N VAL A 210 -10.49 13.63 7.22
CA VAL A 210 -11.47 12.58 7.52
C VAL A 210 -12.65 12.65 6.56
N LEU A 211 -13.17 13.85 6.30
CA LEU A 211 -14.28 14.05 5.35
C LEU A 211 -13.84 13.68 3.93
N ASP A 212 -12.64 14.08 3.51
CA ASP A 212 -12.08 13.71 2.18
C ASP A 212 -12.02 12.21 2.01
N CYS A 213 -11.63 11.48 3.06
CA CYS A 213 -11.60 10.03 3.06
C CYS A 213 -12.99 9.41 2.78
N TYR A 214 -14.06 9.99 3.34
CA TYR A 214 -15.45 9.56 3.06
C TYR A 214 -15.93 9.95 1.68
N TRP A 215 -15.47 11.08 1.14
CA TRP A 215 -15.82 11.56 -0.20
C TRP A 215 -14.96 10.96 -1.30
N SER A 216 -13.86 10.30 -0.94
CA SER A 216 -13.01 9.66 -1.94
C SER A 216 -13.79 8.59 -2.70
N ASP A 217 -13.63 8.58 -4.02
CA ASP A 217 -14.28 7.61 -4.91
C ASP A 217 -13.59 6.25 -4.79
N HIS A 218 -13.84 5.55 -3.65
CA HIS A 218 -13.32 4.20 -3.41
C HIS A 218 -13.75 3.26 -4.52
N CYS A 219 -12.78 2.52 -5.10
CA CYS A 219 -13.00 1.62 -6.23
C CYS A 219 -13.60 2.31 -7.46
N ARG A 220 -13.53 3.64 -7.51
CA ARG A 220 -14.06 4.46 -8.62
C ARG A 220 -15.53 4.20 -8.95
N HIS A 221 -16.34 3.91 -7.95
CA HIS A 221 -17.76 3.63 -8.14
C HIS A 221 -18.47 4.80 -8.81
N THR A 222 -18.27 6.03 -8.32
CA THR A 222 -18.85 7.25 -8.90
C THR A 222 -18.39 7.47 -10.33
N THR A 223 -17.07 7.27 -10.59
CA THR A 223 -16.51 7.36 -11.94
C THR A 223 -17.13 6.35 -12.88
N PHE A 224 -17.25 5.10 -12.46
CA PHE A 224 -17.84 4.04 -13.30
C PHE A 224 -19.33 4.20 -13.52
N GLU A 225 -20.06 4.87 -12.62
CA GLU A 225 -21.48 5.16 -12.76
C GLU A 225 -21.77 6.48 -13.53
N THR A 226 -20.73 7.19 -13.94
CA THR A 226 -20.89 8.39 -14.80
C THR A 226 -21.75 8.06 -16.00
N VAL A 227 -22.86 8.81 -16.16
CA VAL A 227 -23.76 8.70 -17.32
C VAL A 227 -23.10 9.34 -18.53
N LEU A 228 -23.09 8.63 -19.63
CA LEU A 228 -22.52 9.07 -20.90
C LEU A 228 -23.65 9.59 -21.82
N ASP A 229 -23.79 10.90 -21.92
CA ASP A 229 -24.78 11.53 -22.79
C ASP A 229 -24.29 11.59 -24.25
N GLN A 230 -22.97 11.75 -24.41
CA GLN A 230 -22.36 11.83 -25.75
C GLN A 230 -20.99 11.13 -25.71
N VAL A 231 -20.71 10.33 -26.73
CA VAL A 231 -19.41 9.70 -26.94
C VAL A 231 -18.81 10.25 -28.23
N ILE A 232 -17.63 10.86 -28.10
CA ILE A 232 -16.84 11.36 -29.23
C ILE A 232 -15.56 10.52 -29.25
N ILE A 233 -15.32 9.86 -30.40
CA ILE A 233 -14.11 9.08 -30.63
C ILE A 233 -13.21 9.92 -31.53
N ASP A 234 -12.10 10.39 -30.95
CA ASP A 234 -11.08 11.18 -31.62
C ASP A 234 -9.73 10.52 -31.44
N SER A 235 -9.28 9.81 -32.46
CA SER A 235 -8.02 9.07 -32.43
C SER A 235 -7.46 8.88 -33.82
N ASP A 236 -6.33 9.49 -34.12
CA ASP A 236 -5.67 9.41 -35.43
C ASP A 236 -5.39 7.96 -35.88
N LYS A 237 -4.91 7.13 -34.94
CA LYS A 237 -4.44 5.79 -35.25
C LYS A 237 -5.51 4.71 -35.12
N PHE A 238 -6.42 4.86 -34.18
CA PHE A 238 -7.36 3.80 -33.79
C PHE A 238 -8.82 4.15 -34.05
N GLN A 239 -9.10 5.26 -34.70
CA GLN A 239 -10.44 5.80 -34.97
C GLN A 239 -11.45 4.72 -35.43
N VAL A 240 -11.09 3.99 -36.49
CA VAL A 240 -11.97 2.98 -37.06
C VAL A 240 -12.24 1.83 -36.08
N LYS A 241 -11.20 1.34 -35.42
CA LYS A 241 -11.35 0.22 -34.47
C LYS A 241 -12.13 0.57 -33.21
N MET A 242 -11.95 1.78 -32.72
CA MET A 242 -12.72 2.25 -31.57
C MET A 242 -14.18 2.49 -31.94
N GLN A 243 -14.43 3.00 -33.13
CA GLN A 243 -15.82 3.17 -33.64
C GLN A 243 -16.51 1.81 -33.81
N GLU A 244 -15.85 0.84 -34.45
CA GLU A 244 -16.34 -0.54 -34.56
C GLU A 244 -16.68 -1.16 -33.20
N ALA A 245 -15.81 -0.97 -32.19
CA ALA A 245 -16.04 -1.48 -30.85
C ALA A 245 -17.22 -0.79 -30.15
N PHE A 246 -17.36 0.52 -30.32
CA PHE A 246 -18.48 1.25 -29.75
C PHE A 246 -19.81 0.89 -30.45
N ASP A 247 -19.83 0.77 -31.75
CA ASP A 247 -21.01 0.33 -32.51
C ASP A 247 -21.44 -1.09 -32.10
N TYR A 248 -20.48 -1.97 -31.86
CA TYR A 248 -20.73 -3.30 -31.35
C TYR A 248 -21.30 -3.29 -29.92
N TYR A 249 -20.78 -2.44 -29.05
CA TYR A 249 -21.35 -2.21 -27.72
C TYR A 249 -22.81 -1.78 -27.79
N VAL A 250 -23.15 -0.79 -28.61
CA VAL A 250 -24.52 -0.30 -28.79
C VAL A 250 -25.45 -1.41 -29.32
N LYS A 251 -24.96 -2.20 -30.27
CA LYS A 251 -25.68 -3.38 -30.79
C LYS A 251 -26.02 -4.38 -29.69
N ILE A 252 -25.02 -4.75 -28.85
CA ILE A 252 -25.22 -5.69 -27.76
C ILE A 252 -26.20 -5.15 -26.71
N ARG A 253 -26.17 -3.86 -26.40
CA ARG A 253 -27.19 -3.24 -25.55
C ARG A 253 -28.59 -3.47 -26.04
N GLY A 254 -28.80 -3.32 -27.37
CA GLY A 254 -30.08 -3.59 -28.02
C GLY A 254 -30.49 -5.06 -27.91
N GLU A 255 -29.59 -5.98 -28.18
CA GLU A 255 -29.84 -7.44 -28.05
C GLU A 255 -30.17 -7.87 -26.62
N LEU A 256 -29.56 -7.25 -25.62
CA LEU A 256 -29.82 -7.49 -24.22
C LEU A 256 -31.07 -6.75 -23.68
N GLY A 257 -31.68 -5.86 -24.46
CA GLY A 257 -32.83 -5.06 -24.04
C GLY A 257 -32.52 -4.08 -22.90
N ILE A 258 -31.29 -3.56 -22.82
CA ILE A 258 -30.86 -2.65 -21.76
C ILE A 258 -31.43 -1.25 -22.02
N SER A 259 -32.33 -0.79 -21.15
CA SER A 259 -32.95 0.54 -21.22
C SER A 259 -32.33 1.60 -20.30
N LYS A 260 -31.47 1.18 -19.36
CA LYS A 260 -30.75 2.09 -18.45
C LYS A 260 -29.81 3.02 -19.21
N PRO A 261 -29.46 4.20 -18.67
CA PRO A 261 -28.44 5.06 -19.25
C PRO A 261 -27.12 4.34 -19.54
N MET A 262 -26.37 4.78 -20.52
CA MET A 262 -25.00 4.30 -20.75
C MET A 262 -24.10 4.81 -19.62
N THR A 263 -23.29 3.92 -19.06
CA THR A 263 -22.27 4.26 -18.07
C THR A 263 -20.97 3.53 -18.40
N LEU A 264 -19.85 3.98 -17.80
CA LEU A 264 -18.58 3.25 -17.95
C LEU A 264 -18.67 1.82 -17.41
N MET A 265 -19.40 1.61 -16.29
CA MET A 265 -19.65 0.28 -15.75
C MET A 265 -20.45 -0.61 -16.69
N ASP A 266 -21.45 -0.03 -17.38
CA ASP A 266 -22.21 -0.79 -18.37
C ASP A 266 -21.31 -1.23 -19.53
N MET A 267 -20.45 -0.33 -20.03
CA MET A 267 -19.49 -0.67 -21.08
C MET A 267 -18.51 -1.75 -20.63
N ALA A 268 -17.98 -1.65 -19.42
CA ALA A 268 -17.02 -2.61 -18.88
C ALA A 268 -17.63 -4.01 -18.66
N SER A 269 -18.91 -4.08 -18.24
CA SER A 269 -19.56 -5.34 -17.85
C SER A 269 -20.41 -6.00 -18.93
N ILE A 270 -20.66 -5.30 -20.05
CA ILE A 270 -21.67 -5.75 -21.02
C ILE A 270 -21.33 -7.08 -21.69
N MET A 271 -20.04 -7.33 -21.97
CA MET A 271 -19.62 -8.58 -22.61
C MET A 271 -19.87 -9.80 -21.69
N GLY A 272 -19.63 -9.68 -20.40
CA GLY A 272 -19.96 -10.72 -19.42
C GLY A 272 -21.46 -11.03 -19.44
N LYS A 273 -22.31 -9.99 -19.41
CA LYS A 273 -23.78 -10.13 -19.51
C LYS A 273 -24.20 -10.79 -20.83
N TYR A 274 -23.54 -10.46 -21.94
CA TYR A 274 -23.82 -11.01 -23.27
C TYR A 274 -23.47 -12.51 -23.34
N HIS A 275 -22.29 -12.88 -22.86
CA HIS A 275 -21.86 -14.29 -22.78
C HIS A 275 -22.83 -15.14 -21.97
N VAL A 276 -23.24 -14.64 -20.81
CA VAL A 276 -24.18 -15.37 -19.93
C VAL A 276 -25.57 -15.49 -20.55
N ARG A 277 -26.16 -14.38 -21.02
CA ARG A 277 -27.59 -14.33 -21.41
C ARG A 277 -27.85 -14.76 -22.82
N VAL A 278 -26.98 -14.41 -23.77
CA VAL A 278 -27.18 -14.65 -25.20
C VAL A 278 -26.40 -15.88 -25.67
N LEU A 279 -25.10 -15.92 -25.37
CA LEU A 279 -24.24 -17.04 -25.79
C LEU A 279 -24.40 -18.27 -24.89
N LYS A 280 -24.97 -18.10 -23.70
CA LYS A 280 -25.16 -19.17 -22.69
C LYS A 280 -23.86 -19.92 -22.40
N ASP A 281 -22.79 -19.18 -22.26
CA ASP A 281 -21.46 -19.71 -21.98
C ASP A 281 -21.44 -20.38 -20.61
N GLN A 282 -21.29 -21.70 -20.60
CA GLN A 282 -21.30 -22.51 -19.35
C GLN A 282 -20.02 -22.37 -18.54
N ALA A 283 -18.99 -21.75 -19.09
CA ALA A 283 -17.75 -21.48 -18.35
C ALA A 283 -17.90 -20.27 -17.41
N ILE A 284 -18.97 -19.47 -17.58
CA ILE A 284 -19.27 -18.33 -16.69
C ILE A 284 -20.31 -18.75 -15.68
N GLU A 285 -19.88 -18.94 -14.45
CA GLU A 285 -20.76 -19.20 -13.33
C GLU A 285 -21.42 -17.91 -12.85
N VAL A 286 -22.75 -17.94 -12.71
CA VAL A 286 -23.53 -16.79 -12.23
C VAL A 286 -23.96 -17.11 -10.80
N SER A 287 -23.39 -16.41 -9.83
CA SER A 287 -23.83 -16.46 -8.44
C SER A 287 -25.15 -15.67 -8.27
N GLU A 288 -26.04 -16.15 -7.47
CA GLU A 288 -27.24 -15.41 -7.04
C GLU A 288 -26.87 -14.25 -6.12
N GLU A 289 -25.73 -14.34 -5.44
CA GLU A 289 -25.16 -13.29 -4.61
C GLU A 289 -24.07 -12.51 -5.38
N ILE A 290 -24.21 -11.19 -5.42
CA ILE A 290 -23.35 -10.35 -6.27
C ILE A 290 -21.95 -10.17 -5.67
N ASN A 291 -21.83 -10.11 -4.34
CA ASN A 291 -20.57 -9.80 -3.63
C ASN A 291 -20.14 -10.85 -2.60
N ALA A 292 -20.98 -11.83 -2.33
CA ALA A 292 -20.69 -12.87 -1.35
C ALA A 292 -21.44 -14.14 -1.71
N CYS A 293 -20.86 -15.28 -1.38
CA CYS A 293 -21.53 -16.58 -1.40
C CYS A 293 -21.47 -17.13 0.02
N SER A 294 -22.64 -17.48 0.56
CA SER A 294 -22.75 -18.04 1.91
C SER A 294 -23.48 -19.37 1.85
N PHE A 295 -22.98 -20.36 2.55
CA PHE A 295 -23.65 -21.66 2.66
C PHE A 295 -23.37 -22.30 4.01
N PHE A 296 -24.29 -23.14 4.45
CA PHE A 296 -24.15 -23.87 5.69
C PHE A 296 -23.40 -25.18 5.47
N VAL A 297 -22.53 -25.52 6.40
CA VAL A 297 -21.85 -26.82 6.46
C VAL A 297 -22.00 -27.41 7.85
N THR A 298 -22.26 -28.71 7.91
CA THR A 298 -22.25 -29.44 9.18
C THR A 298 -20.82 -29.86 9.49
N VAL A 299 -20.32 -29.44 10.64
CA VAL A 299 -18.98 -29.78 11.14
C VAL A 299 -19.11 -30.69 12.34
N ASN A 300 -18.42 -31.84 12.36
CA ASN A 300 -18.33 -32.66 13.53
C ASN A 300 -17.20 -32.19 14.43
N ASN A 301 -17.58 -31.62 15.58
CA ASN A 301 -16.65 -31.14 16.58
C ASN A 301 -16.70 -32.09 17.80
N GLN A 302 -15.69 -32.94 17.93
CA GLN A 302 -15.53 -33.89 19.04
C GLN A 302 -16.76 -34.81 19.28
N GLY A 303 -17.53 -35.11 18.23
CA GLY A 303 -18.72 -35.98 18.29
C GLY A 303 -20.04 -35.21 18.36
N GLU A 304 -20.04 -33.91 18.46
CA GLU A 304 -21.20 -33.04 18.32
C GLU A 304 -21.27 -32.44 16.91
N GLU A 305 -22.44 -32.43 16.31
CA GLU A 305 -22.65 -31.78 15.00
C GLU A 305 -23.02 -30.32 15.22
N GLU A 306 -22.22 -29.43 14.62
CA GLU A 306 -22.42 -27.99 14.61
C GLU A 306 -22.75 -27.53 13.20
N GLU A 307 -23.68 -26.59 13.04
CA GLU A 307 -23.99 -25.97 11.78
C GLU A 307 -23.22 -24.65 11.67
N TRP A 308 -22.29 -24.57 10.69
CA TRP A 308 -21.45 -23.41 10.45
C TRP A 308 -21.85 -22.69 9.17
N LEU A 309 -21.93 -21.35 9.23
CA LEU A 309 -22.09 -20.50 8.03
C LEU A 309 -20.70 -20.18 7.46
N VAL A 310 -20.40 -20.76 6.31
CA VAL A 310 -19.20 -20.40 5.54
C VAL A 310 -19.55 -19.26 4.60
N GLN A 311 -18.77 -18.20 4.66
CA GLN A 311 -18.96 -16.99 3.86
C GLN A 311 -17.72 -16.73 3.01
N PHE A 312 -17.89 -16.66 1.68
CA PHE A 312 -16.89 -16.17 0.76
C PHE A 312 -17.28 -14.77 0.32
N LYS A 313 -16.40 -13.82 0.55
CA LYS A 313 -16.56 -12.43 0.12
C LYS A 313 -15.37 -12.04 -0.74
N ASN A 314 -15.63 -11.54 -1.95
CA ASN A 314 -14.60 -10.97 -2.80
C ASN A 314 -14.68 -9.45 -2.69
N GLU A 315 -13.70 -8.86 -2.04
CA GLU A 315 -13.52 -7.41 -1.99
C GLU A 315 -12.23 -7.05 -2.68
N THR A 316 -12.34 -6.20 -3.69
CA THR A 316 -11.16 -5.52 -4.27
C THR A 316 -11.03 -4.17 -3.61
N HIS A 317 -10.03 -4.03 -2.75
CA HIS A 317 -9.63 -2.74 -2.23
C HIS A 317 -8.40 -2.27 -3.00
N ASN A 318 -8.49 -1.10 -3.60
CA ASN A 318 -7.33 -0.39 -4.12
C ASN A 318 -6.68 0.33 -2.93
N HIS A 319 -5.55 -0.17 -2.51
CA HIS A 319 -4.68 0.48 -1.55
C HIS A 319 -3.69 1.38 -2.27
#